data_966df44044674927b48e69ea1abbc270
#
_entry.id   966df44044674927b48e69ea1abbc270
#
_cell.length_a   1.000
_cell.length_b   1.000
_cell.length_c   1.000
_cell.angle_alpha   90.00
_cell.angle_beta   90.00
_cell.angle_gamma   90.00
#
_symmetry.space_group_name_H-M   'P 1'
#
loop_
_entity.id
_entity.type
_entity.pdbx_description
1 polymer ?
#
loop_
_entity_poly.entity_id
_entity_poly.type
_entity_poly.pdbx_seq_one_letter_code
_entity_poly.pdbx_strand_id
1 'polypeptide(L)'
;MKELRALFTGVGRRVELVQAFQQAALCFNTPLKIFGADMTGTAPSLAYCDFSRKVYGMKDKNYIPELLKICKEDKIDLLIPTIDTDLLVLSENSSLFKNTKIMISDPDMIRICRDKNKTSQFFVDCGLKARIPINDWKKYKGGYPAFIKPKDGSSFINAFKIKD
;
A
#
# COMPACT_ATOMS: atom_id res chain seq x y z
N MET A 1 -22.05 2.97 -20.92
CA MET A 1 -20.75 2.41 -20.46
C MET A 1 -20.99 1.52 -19.26
N LYS A 2 -20.18 0.47 -19.09
CA LYS A 2 -20.24 -0.40 -17.88
C LYS A 2 -19.80 0.42 -16.65
N GLU A 3 -20.50 0.28 -15.52
CA GLU A 3 -20.10 0.85 -14.23
C GLU A 3 -18.80 0.19 -13.76
N LEU A 4 -17.78 0.98 -13.43
CA LEU A 4 -16.53 0.53 -12.83
C LEU A 4 -16.71 0.42 -11.30
N ARG A 5 -16.23 -0.65 -10.71
CA ARG A 5 -16.31 -0.93 -9.27
C ARG A 5 -14.91 -1.04 -8.68
N ALA A 6 -14.52 -0.06 -7.87
CA ALA A 6 -13.18 0.04 -7.29
C ALA A 6 -13.22 -0.19 -5.78
N LEU A 7 -12.37 -1.10 -5.29
CA LEU A 7 -12.18 -1.39 -3.86
C LEU A 7 -10.85 -0.81 -3.40
N PHE A 8 -10.89 0.07 -2.40
CA PHE A 8 -9.70 0.62 -1.73
C PHE A 8 -9.45 -0.14 -0.43
N THR A 9 -8.30 -0.80 -0.29
CA THR A 9 -7.93 -1.46 0.96
C THR A 9 -7.10 -0.55 1.85
N GLY A 10 -7.29 -0.65 3.17
CA GLY A 10 -6.63 0.21 4.15
C GLY A 10 -6.95 1.69 3.92
N VAL A 11 -8.20 1.97 3.53
CA VAL A 11 -8.61 3.29 3.06
C VAL A 11 -8.38 4.40 4.09
N GLY A 12 -8.45 4.10 5.39
CA GLY A 12 -8.03 4.95 6.52
C GLY A 12 -8.40 6.42 6.37
N ARG A 13 -7.40 7.28 6.19
CA ARG A 13 -7.53 8.75 6.03
C ARG A 13 -7.33 9.23 4.59
N ARG A 14 -7.55 8.37 3.59
CA ARG A 14 -7.32 8.66 2.16
C ARG A 14 -8.49 9.39 1.49
N VAL A 15 -9.12 10.33 2.18
CA VAL A 15 -10.29 11.10 1.70
C VAL A 15 -10.01 11.73 0.34
N GLU A 16 -8.90 12.46 0.22
CA GLU A 16 -8.53 13.15 -1.03
C GLU A 16 -8.33 12.17 -2.20
N LEU A 17 -7.77 10.98 -1.93
CA LEU A 17 -7.62 9.96 -2.96
C LEU A 17 -8.97 9.46 -3.46
N VAL A 18 -9.90 9.17 -2.55
CA VAL A 18 -11.28 8.76 -2.90
C VAL A 18 -11.96 9.84 -3.73
N GLN A 19 -11.89 11.10 -3.29
CA GLN A 19 -12.47 12.24 -4.01
C GLN A 19 -11.82 12.46 -5.38
N ALA A 20 -10.51 12.26 -5.50
CA ALA A 20 -9.82 12.35 -6.79
C ALA A 20 -10.32 11.30 -7.79
N PHE A 21 -10.62 10.09 -7.36
CA PHE A 21 -11.23 9.07 -8.21
C PHE A 21 -12.65 9.42 -8.61
N GLN A 22 -13.46 9.97 -7.69
CA GLN A 22 -14.80 10.46 -7.99
C GLN A 22 -14.76 11.58 -9.04
N GLN A 23 -13.86 12.55 -8.86
CA GLN A 23 -13.69 13.65 -9.79
C GLN A 23 -13.22 13.17 -11.17
N ALA A 24 -12.26 12.24 -11.21
CA ALA A 24 -11.80 11.65 -12.46
C ALA A 24 -12.93 10.91 -13.20
N ALA A 25 -13.76 10.18 -12.46
CA ALA A 25 -14.91 9.50 -13.04
C ALA A 25 -15.89 10.46 -13.72
N LEU A 26 -16.14 11.62 -13.10
CA LEU A 26 -16.94 12.69 -13.70
C LEU A 26 -16.27 13.27 -14.95
N CYS A 27 -14.98 13.60 -14.89
CA CYS A 27 -14.23 14.15 -16.03
C CYS A 27 -14.22 13.22 -17.24
N PHE A 28 -14.12 11.91 -17.00
CA PHE A 28 -14.09 10.89 -18.06
C PHE A 28 -15.48 10.33 -18.40
N ASN A 29 -16.54 10.88 -17.81
CA ASN A 29 -17.92 10.40 -17.97
C ASN A 29 -18.03 8.87 -17.77
N THR A 30 -17.36 8.35 -16.74
CA THR A 30 -17.30 6.92 -16.43
C THR A 30 -18.08 6.66 -15.16
N PRO A 31 -19.18 5.88 -15.16
CA PRO A 31 -19.88 5.51 -13.93
C PRO A 31 -18.94 4.73 -13.00
N LEU A 32 -18.79 5.20 -11.77
CA LEU A 32 -17.89 4.62 -10.77
C LEU A 32 -18.63 4.37 -9.46
N LYS A 33 -18.39 3.20 -8.87
CA LYS A 33 -18.75 2.87 -7.50
C LYS A 33 -17.50 2.58 -6.68
N ILE A 34 -17.38 3.26 -5.54
CA ILE A 34 -16.22 3.14 -4.66
C ILE A 34 -16.59 2.35 -3.41
N PHE A 35 -15.85 1.29 -3.17
CA PHE A 35 -15.90 0.45 -1.98
C PHE A 35 -14.67 0.75 -1.12
N GLY A 36 -14.88 1.14 0.14
CA GLY A 36 -13.80 1.34 1.10
C GLY A 36 -13.69 0.13 2.03
N ALA A 37 -12.52 -0.46 2.15
CA ALA A 37 -12.24 -1.52 3.10
C ALA A 37 -11.23 -1.06 4.16
N ASP A 38 -11.60 -1.24 5.43
CA ASP A 38 -10.74 -0.89 6.58
C ASP A 38 -10.98 -1.87 7.74
N MET A 39 -10.00 -2.02 8.62
CA MET A 39 -10.14 -2.82 9.84
C MET A 39 -11.12 -2.19 10.83
N THR A 40 -11.22 -0.87 10.81
CA THR A 40 -12.12 -0.10 11.67
C THR A 40 -13.34 0.34 10.87
N GLY A 41 -14.51 0.35 11.49
CA GLY A 41 -15.72 0.90 10.86
C GLY A 41 -15.79 2.44 10.89
N THR A 42 -14.79 3.09 11.48
CA THR A 42 -14.77 4.54 11.76
C THR A 42 -13.70 5.29 10.98
N ALA A 43 -13.06 4.65 10.00
CA ALA A 43 -12.06 5.29 9.15
C ALA A 43 -12.71 6.46 8.36
N PRO A 44 -12.15 7.70 8.42
CA PRO A 44 -12.77 8.89 7.83
C PRO A 44 -13.13 8.73 6.35
N SER A 45 -12.28 8.06 5.57
CA SER A 45 -12.51 7.90 4.13
C SER A 45 -13.71 7.02 3.80
N LEU A 46 -14.18 6.18 4.73
CA LEU A 46 -15.37 5.35 4.52
C LEU A 46 -16.63 6.20 4.30
N ALA A 47 -16.69 7.38 4.92
CA ALA A 47 -17.83 8.32 4.74
C ALA A 47 -17.93 8.89 3.31
N TYR A 48 -16.85 8.80 2.53
CA TYR A 48 -16.79 9.28 1.15
C TYR A 48 -16.90 8.16 0.12
N CYS A 49 -16.95 6.90 0.56
CA CYS A 49 -17.17 5.74 -0.30
C CYS A 49 -18.67 5.47 -0.46
N ASP A 50 -19.07 4.91 -1.61
CA ASP A 50 -20.47 4.45 -1.81
C ASP A 50 -20.79 3.28 -0.88
N PHE A 51 -19.82 2.42 -0.60
CA PHE A 51 -19.98 1.24 0.26
C PHE A 51 -18.77 1.06 1.19
N SER A 52 -19.03 0.67 2.43
CA SER A 52 -18.01 0.35 3.42
C SER A 52 -17.95 -1.16 3.64
N ARG A 53 -16.73 -1.69 3.81
CA ARG A 53 -16.47 -3.09 4.14
C ARG A 53 -15.49 -3.16 5.30
N LYS A 54 -15.87 -3.86 6.37
CA LYS A 54 -14.94 -4.18 7.45
C LYS A 54 -14.17 -5.44 7.07
N VAL A 55 -12.84 -5.39 7.20
CA VAL A 55 -11.95 -6.50 6.83
C VAL A 55 -11.02 -6.85 7.98
N TYR A 56 -10.44 -8.04 7.91
CA TYR A 56 -9.39 -8.46 8.82
C TYR A 56 -8.11 -7.64 8.61
N GLY A 57 -7.21 -7.63 9.59
CA GLY A 57 -5.88 -7.09 9.41
C GLY A 57 -5.05 -7.95 8.46
N MET A 58 -4.12 -7.35 7.73
CA MET A 58 -3.31 -8.04 6.71
C MET A 58 -2.48 -9.23 7.22
N LYS A 59 -2.23 -9.31 8.55
CA LYS A 59 -1.53 -10.44 9.17
C LYS A 59 -2.47 -11.59 9.53
N ASP A 60 -3.77 -11.38 9.45
CA ASP A 60 -4.76 -12.42 9.71
C ASP A 60 -4.87 -13.34 8.51
N LYS A 61 -4.92 -14.65 8.76
CA LYS A 61 -5.09 -15.67 7.72
C LYS A 61 -6.38 -15.51 6.91
N ASN A 62 -7.36 -14.83 7.45
CA ASN A 62 -8.65 -14.59 6.81
C ASN A 62 -8.66 -13.32 5.93
N TYR A 63 -7.58 -12.51 5.91
CA TYR A 63 -7.54 -11.25 5.15
C TYR A 63 -7.73 -11.47 3.64
N ILE A 64 -6.94 -12.33 3.03
CA ILE A 64 -7.08 -12.63 1.59
C ILE A 64 -8.40 -13.33 1.27
N PRO A 65 -8.84 -14.36 2.01
CA PRO A 65 -10.17 -14.95 1.82
C PRO A 65 -11.32 -13.95 1.86
N GLU A 66 -11.29 -13.00 2.82
CA GLU A 66 -12.32 -11.96 2.93
C GLU A 66 -12.30 -11.00 1.73
N LEU A 67 -11.12 -10.56 1.31
CA LEU A 67 -11.00 -9.70 0.12
C LEU A 67 -11.48 -10.40 -1.15
N LEU A 68 -11.17 -11.67 -1.33
CA LEU A 68 -11.66 -12.47 -2.45
C LEU A 68 -13.19 -12.59 -2.45
N LYS A 69 -13.77 -12.78 -1.26
CA LYS A 69 -15.22 -12.81 -1.08
C LYS A 69 -15.85 -11.46 -1.49
N ILE A 70 -15.34 -10.34 -0.95
CA ILE A 70 -15.80 -8.99 -1.30
C ILE A 70 -15.68 -8.76 -2.81
N CYS A 71 -14.52 -9.07 -3.40
CA CYS A 71 -14.30 -8.88 -4.83
C CYS A 71 -15.30 -9.66 -5.70
N LYS A 72 -15.67 -10.87 -5.28
CA LYS A 72 -16.65 -11.71 -5.97
C LYS A 72 -18.08 -11.20 -5.78
N GLU A 73 -18.51 -10.94 -4.54
CA GLU A 73 -19.88 -10.54 -4.20
C GLU A 73 -20.20 -9.15 -4.74
N ASP A 74 -19.28 -8.21 -4.56
CA ASP A 74 -19.45 -6.83 -5.00
C ASP A 74 -19.01 -6.62 -6.46
N LYS A 75 -18.57 -7.66 -7.17
CA LYS A 75 -18.11 -7.62 -8.57
C LYS A 75 -17.08 -6.53 -8.81
N ILE A 76 -16.05 -6.50 -7.97
CA ILE A 76 -14.99 -5.49 -8.02
C ILE A 76 -14.13 -5.67 -9.27
N ASP A 77 -14.02 -4.64 -10.09
CA ASP A 77 -13.17 -4.63 -11.27
C ASP A 77 -11.72 -4.26 -10.91
N LEU A 78 -11.52 -3.36 -9.93
CA LEU A 78 -10.23 -2.79 -9.58
C LEU A 78 -10.03 -2.78 -8.06
N LEU A 79 -8.92 -3.35 -7.57
CA LEU A 79 -8.49 -3.29 -6.18
C LEU A 79 -7.28 -2.38 -6.05
N ILE A 80 -7.35 -1.39 -5.17
CA ILE A 80 -6.35 -0.34 -4.97
C ILE A 80 -5.88 -0.37 -3.52
N PRO A 81 -4.70 -0.96 -3.23
CA PRO A 81 -4.12 -0.90 -1.90
C PRO A 81 -3.60 0.51 -1.61
N THR A 82 -3.90 1.03 -0.43
CA THR A 82 -3.50 2.39 -0.03
C THR A 82 -2.46 2.45 1.09
N ILE A 83 -2.03 1.29 1.59
CA ILE A 83 -0.98 1.17 2.61
C ILE A 83 0.08 0.18 2.15
N ASP A 84 1.34 0.51 2.43
CA ASP A 84 2.52 -0.27 1.99
C ASP A 84 2.56 -1.69 2.57
N THR A 85 1.96 -1.89 3.73
CA THR A 85 1.91 -3.19 4.39
C THR A 85 1.05 -4.21 3.66
N ASP A 86 0.03 -3.78 2.92
CA ASP A 86 -0.84 -4.66 2.11
C ASP A 86 -0.16 -5.14 0.82
N LEU A 87 0.79 -4.36 0.30
CA LEU A 87 1.34 -4.56 -1.04
C LEU A 87 1.94 -5.94 -1.22
N LEU A 88 2.74 -6.42 -0.26
CA LEU A 88 3.41 -7.71 -0.41
C LEU A 88 2.43 -8.86 -0.39
N VAL A 89 1.53 -8.90 0.60
CA VAL A 89 0.55 -9.98 0.73
C VAL A 89 -0.40 -10.02 -0.48
N LEU A 90 -0.80 -8.86 -1.00
CA LEU A 90 -1.64 -8.77 -2.19
C LEU A 90 -0.90 -9.21 -3.45
N SER A 91 0.37 -8.81 -3.62
CA SER A 91 1.15 -9.20 -4.79
C SER A 91 1.43 -10.70 -4.84
N GLU A 92 1.75 -11.31 -3.69
CA GLU A 92 2.00 -12.75 -3.58
C GLU A 92 0.73 -13.60 -3.80
N ASN A 93 -0.45 -13.02 -3.59
CA ASN A 93 -1.75 -13.68 -3.79
C ASN A 93 -2.50 -13.17 -5.02
N SER A 94 -1.88 -12.34 -5.86
CA SER A 94 -2.55 -11.66 -6.98
C SER A 94 -3.22 -12.62 -7.97
N SER A 95 -2.65 -13.81 -8.18
CA SER A 95 -3.22 -14.84 -9.07
C SER A 95 -4.58 -15.38 -8.62
N LEU A 96 -4.95 -15.20 -7.35
CA LEU A 96 -6.25 -15.61 -6.82
C LEU A 96 -7.38 -14.66 -7.26
N PHE A 97 -7.06 -13.41 -7.57
CA PHE A 97 -8.01 -12.34 -7.95
C PHE A 97 -8.31 -12.36 -9.44
N LYS A 98 -8.87 -13.47 -9.94
CA LYS A 98 -9.04 -13.75 -11.40
C LYS A 98 -9.80 -12.67 -12.18
N ASN A 99 -10.81 -12.05 -11.57
CA ASN A 99 -11.72 -11.09 -12.22
C ASN A 99 -11.54 -9.65 -11.69
N THR A 100 -10.58 -9.43 -10.80
CA THR A 100 -10.28 -8.13 -10.20
C THR A 100 -8.84 -7.77 -10.50
N LYS A 101 -8.60 -6.67 -11.19
CA LYS A 101 -7.25 -6.16 -11.39
C LYS A 101 -6.75 -5.48 -10.12
N ILE A 102 -5.59 -5.90 -9.62
CA ILE A 102 -4.96 -5.23 -8.48
C ILE A 102 -3.97 -4.18 -9.01
N MET A 103 -4.06 -2.95 -8.51
CA MET A 103 -3.18 -1.83 -8.87
C MET A 103 -1.90 -1.87 -8.03
N ILE A 104 -1.02 -2.80 -8.34
CA ILE A 104 0.28 -2.96 -7.67
C ILE A 104 1.37 -3.33 -8.68
N SER A 105 2.62 -3.12 -8.28
CA SER A 105 3.79 -3.65 -8.97
C SER A 105 3.94 -5.16 -8.74
N ASP A 106 4.83 -5.78 -9.48
CA ASP A 106 5.19 -7.18 -9.26
C ASP A 106 5.83 -7.41 -7.87
N PRO A 107 5.82 -8.66 -7.36
CA PRO A 107 6.32 -8.97 -6.03
C PRO A 107 7.79 -8.62 -5.82
N ASP A 108 8.64 -8.70 -6.84
CA ASP A 108 10.07 -8.42 -6.70
C ASP A 108 10.32 -6.93 -6.54
N MET A 109 9.62 -6.09 -7.31
CA MET A 109 9.68 -4.64 -7.14
C MET A 109 9.18 -4.24 -5.76
N ILE A 110 8.10 -4.83 -5.26
CA ILE A 110 7.59 -4.57 -3.91
C ILE A 110 8.61 -4.96 -2.85
N ARG A 111 9.27 -6.12 -2.97
CA ARG A 111 10.34 -6.55 -2.05
C ARG A 111 11.53 -5.60 -2.07
N ILE A 112 11.89 -5.05 -3.23
CA ILE A 112 12.92 -4.01 -3.35
C ILE A 112 12.49 -2.75 -2.60
N CYS A 113 11.29 -2.25 -2.87
CA CYS A 113 10.79 -1.00 -2.26
C CYS A 113 10.57 -1.10 -0.74
N ARG A 114 10.26 -2.27 -0.22
CA ARG A 114 10.07 -2.49 1.22
C ARG A 114 11.37 -2.59 2.01
N ASP A 115 12.47 -2.95 1.40
CA ASP A 115 13.79 -3.05 2.03
C ASP A 115 14.64 -1.83 1.65
N LYS A 116 14.95 -0.98 2.64
CA LYS A 116 15.69 0.28 2.42
C LYS A 116 17.10 0.07 1.86
N ASN A 117 17.71 -1.09 2.16
CA ASN A 117 19.02 -1.42 1.60
C ASN A 117 18.91 -1.76 0.11
N LYS A 118 17.90 -2.59 -0.23
CA LYS A 118 17.63 -2.96 -1.62
C LYS A 118 17.18 -1.76 -2.44
N THR A 119 16.33 -0.89 -1.88
CA THR A 119 15.92 0.36 -2.54
C THR A 119 17.13 1.26 -2.85
N SER A 120 18.04 1.43 -1.88
CA SER A 120 19.23 2.25 -2.07
C SER A 120 20.17 1.66 -3.12
N GLN A 121 20.36 0.34 -3.11
CA GLN A 121 21.16 -0.34 -4.13
C GLN A 121 20.51 -0.22 -5.52
N PHE A 122 19.21 -0.46 -5.61
CA PHE A 122 18.46 -0.30 -6.87
C PHE A 122 18.62 1.10 -7.47
N PHE A 123 18.57 2.15 -6.66
CA PHE A 123 18.81 3.50 -7.16
C PHE A 123 20.24 3.69 -7.70
N VAL A 124 21.24 3.13 -7.02
CA VAL A 124 22.64 3.16 -7.50
C VAL A 124 22.77 2.41 -8.82
N ASP A 125 22.15 1.24 -8.93
CA ASP A 125 22.17 0.42 -10.15
C ASP A 125 21.47 1.14 -11.33
N CYS A 126 20.49 1.99 -11.04
CA CYS A 126 19.85 2.90 -12.00
C CYS A 126 20.66 4.17 -12.31
N GLY A 127 21.88 4.33 -11.79
CA GLY A 127 22.71 5.52 -11.99
C GLY A 127 22.32 6.73 -11.15
N LEU A 128 21.42 6.58 -10.17
CA LEU A 128 20.98 7.64 -9.27
C LEU A 128 21.89 7.74 -8.04
N LYS A 129 22.10 8.95 -7.55
CA LYS A 129 22.82 9.16 -6.28
C LYS A 129 21.94 8.73 -5.12
N ALA A 130 22.34 7.68 -4.42
CA ALA A 130 21.68 7.22 -3.21
C ALA A 130 22.67 6.99 -2.08
N ARG A 131 22.23 7.19 -0.84
CA ARG A 131 23.03 6.84 0.33
C ARG A 131 22.84 5.36 0.62
N ILE A 132 23.93 4.60 0.58
CA ILE A 132 23.92 3.19 0.97
C ILE A 132 23.89 3.11 2.50
N PRO A 133 22.91 2.46 3.09
CA PRO A 133 22.84 2.27 4.53
C PRO A 133 24.01 1.42 5.05
N ILE A 134 24.50 1.75 6.24
CA ILE A 134 25.51 0.96 6.92
C ILE A 134 24.78 0.02 7.87
N ASN A 135 24.88 -1.29 7.63
CA ASN A 135 24.16 -2.30 8.40
C ASN A 135 24.86 -2.71 9.69
N ASP A 136 26.15 -2.40 9.81
CA ASP A 136 26.95 -2.67 11.00
C ASP A 136 27.42 -1.36 11.60
N TRP A 137 26.89 -1.00 12.76
CA TRP A 137 27.22 0.25 13.44
C TRP A 137 28.73 0.36 13.75
N LYS A 138 29.44 -0.75 13.96
CA LYS A 138 30.89 -0.76 14.19
C LYS A 138 31.69 -0.28 12.98
N LYS A 139 31.10 -0.34 11.80
CA LYS A 139 31.68 0.14 10.53
C LYS A 139 31.30 1.59 10.23
N TYR A 140 30.47 2.21 11.07
CA TYR A 140 30.10 3.60 10.89
C TYR A 140 31.29 4.52 11.18
N LYS A 141 31.73 5.25 10.16
CA LYS A 141 32.84 6.23 10.23
C LYS A 141 32.39 7.66 9.92
N GLY A 142 31.07 7.86 9.85
CA GLY A 142 30.49 9.18 9.61
C GLY A 142 30.43 10.03 10.88
N GLY A 143 30.16 11.31 10.70
CA GLY A 143 29.94 12.25 11.80
C GLY A 143 28.51 12.17 12.37
N TYR A 144 28.34 12.77 13.52
CA TYR A 144 27.03 12.96 14.13
C TYR A 144 26.43 14.34 13.75
N PRO A 145 25.10 14.48 13.75
CA PRO A 145 24.11 13.48 14.11
C PRO A 145 23.92 12.40 13.03
N ALA A 146 23.71 11.16 13.47
CA ALA A 146 23.39 10.03 12.63
C ALA A 146 21.92 9.57 12.85
N PHE A 147 21.37 8.79 11.90
CA PHE A 147 20.04 8.21 12.03
C PHE A 147 20.13 6.69 11.93
N ILE A 148 19.51 6.02 12.90
CA ILE A 148 19.29 4.57 12.85
C ILE A 148 17.80 4.30 12.61
N LYS A 149 17.51 3.35 11.75
CA LYS A 149 16.12 2.94 11.44
C LYS A 149 16.09 1.48 11.00
N PRO A 150 14.96 0.77 11.19
CA PRO A 150 14.80 -0.58 10.64
C PRO A 150 14.96 -0.58 9.12
N LYS A 151 15.52 -1.64 8.57
CA LYS A 151 15.61 -1.81 7.11
C LYS A 151 14.24 -1.93 6.46
N ASP A 152 13.30 -2.54 7.14
CA ASP A 152 11.87 -2.66 6.81
C ASP A 152 11.02 -1.91 7.83
N GLY A 153 9.79 -1.59 7.51
CA GLY A 153 8.88 -0.83 8.35
C GLY A 153 8.60 0.58 7.84
N SER A 154 7.55 1.18 8.39
CA SER A 154 7.00 2.48 7.99
C SER A 154 6.75 3.38 9.20
N SER A 155 6.31 4.61 8.96
CA SER A 155 5.83 5.56 9.97
C SER A 155 6.83 5.93 11.06
N PHE A 156 8.14 5.91 10.76
CA PHE A 156 9.22 6.22 11.72
C PHE A 156 9.24 5.35 12.99
N ILE A 157 8.54 4.23 13.02
CA ILE A 157 8.58 3.32 14.16
C ILE A 157 10.01 2.77 14.28
N ASN A 158 10.59 2.87 15.48
CA ASN A 158 11.97 2.48 15.79
C ASN A 158 13.04 3.23 14.96
N ALA A 159 12.77 4.46 14.56
CA ALA A 159 13.75 5.35 13.96
C ALA A 159 14.26 6.35 15.01
N PHE A 160 15.57 6.45 15.17
CA PHE A 160 16.20 7.30 16.19
C PHE A 160 17.27 8.19 15.58
N LYS A 161 17.36 9.41 16.10
CA LYS A 161 18.50 10.32 15.86
C LYS A 161 19.53 10.10 16.96
N ILE A 162 20.74 9.77 16.57
CA ILE A 162 21.90 9.62 17.45
C ILE A 162 22.70 10.92 17.36
N LYS A 163 23.00 11.51 18.51
CA LYS A 163 23.65 12.82 18.56
C LYS A 163 25.17 12.70 18.72
N ASP A 164 25.62 11.65 19.36
CA ASP A 164 26.98 11.33 19.76
C ASP A 164 27.11 9.83 20.07
#